data_3eca9e698e04bbb2b4bba294f9b22b99
#
_entry.id   3eca9e698e04bbb2b4bba294f9b22b99
#
_cell.length_a   1.000
_cell.length_b   1.000
_cell.length_c   1.000
_cell.angle_alpha   90.00
_cell.angle_beta   90.00
_cell.angle_gamma   90.00
#
_symmetry.space_group_name_H-M   'P 1'
#
loop_
_entity.id
_entity.type
_entity.pdbx_description
1 polymer ?
#
loop_
_entity_poly.entity_id
_entity_poly.type
_entity_poly.pdbx_seq_one_letter_code
_entity_poly.pdbx_strand_id
1 'polypeptide(L)'
;MDKKSLAERDRELIWHPYTQMQNAASPIPIVRGEGVYLIAEDGKKYIDAISSWWVNIHGHSHPHIAERVAEQLRQLEHVIFAGFTHPGAVLLAERLIEVLPSGQSKFFYSDNGSTAVEVALKMCLQYWSNNGDPRSKILAFNNSYHGDTFGAMAVSARSAFTQPFEKLLFEVEFIALPDAGNIEDLKNHISSLASDLSAFIFEPLVQGAGGMQMYDAKYLNELISHCKKNRILTIADEVMTGFGRTGKLFASDHLSEQPDLMCFSKGLTGGTMALGLTTCTLDIYDAFLSDDKLKTLFHGHSFTANPVACSAALASLDIMLKSETLASIELITKCHFEFMHKIKDHPRLKNIRQTGTILAMEWHTPNKTSYFNNLRDDLYNFFLDQGILLRPLGNILYIMPPFCISTEELNYVYLKIEEALEQF
;
A
#
# COMPACT_ATOMS: atom_id res chain seq x y z
N MET A 1 24.13 -38.07 8.27
CA MET A 1 24.22 -36.76 7.61
C MET A 1 23.28 -35.84 8.35
N ASP A 2 23.82 -34.87 9.05
CA ASP A 2 23.00 -33.85 9.70
C ASP A 2 22.18 -33.14 8.60
N LYS A 3 20.87 -33.05 8.78
CA LYS A 3 20.00 -32.36 7.84
C LYS A 3 20.32 -30.87 7.94
N LYS A 4 20.67 -30.23 6.80
CA LYS A 4 20.80 -28.76 6.73
C LYS A 4 19.58 -28.10 7.35
N SER A 5 19.79 -27.04 8.10
CA SER A 5 18.70 -26.20 8.64
C SER A 5 17.82 -25.63 7.55
N LEU A 6 16.62 -25.14 7.90
CA LEU A 6 15.72 -24.50 6.94
C LEU A 6 16.38 -23.26 6.33
N ALA A 7 17.07 -22.44 7.15
CA ALA A 7 17.78 -21.25 6.68
C ALA A 7 18.93 -21.56 5.71
N GLU A 8 19.68 -22.66 5.93
CA GLU A 8 20.73 -23.09 4.98
C GLU A 8 20.16 -23.55 3.64
N ARG A 9 19.07 -24.30 3.66
CA ARG A 9 18.39 -24.76 2.42
C ARG A 9 17.76 -23.61 1.66
N ASP A 10 17.17 -22.63 2.37
CA ASP A 10 16.63 -21.42 1.80
C ASP A 10 17.73 -20.64 1.06
N ARG A 11 18.86 -20.37 1.72
CA ARG A 11 19.98 -19.63 1.14
C ARG A 11 20.56 -20.28 -0.12
N GLU A 12 20.46 -21.59 -0.25
CA GLU A 12 20.92 -22.31 -1.43
C GLU A 12 19.97 -22.22 -2.64
N LEU A 13 18.66 -22.03 -2.40
CA LEU A 13 17.63 -22.20 -3.42
C LEU A 13 16.79 -20.97 -3.70
N ILE A 14 16.66 -20.05 -2.71
CA ILE A 14 15.70 -18.94 -2.78
C ILE A 14 16.42 -17.61 -2.97
N TRP A 15 15.94 -16.83 -3.92
CA TRP A 15 16.35 -15.44 -4.13
C TRP A 15 15.34 -14.49 -3.49
N HIS A 16 15.73 -13.83 -2.41
CA HIS A 16 14.87 -12.91 -1.66
C HIS A 16 14.72 -11.54 -2.32
N PRO A 17 13.51 -10.95 -2.30
CA PRO A 17 13.28 -9.62 -2.84
C PRO A 17 14.07 -8.56 -2.04
N TYR A 18 14.53 -7.51 -2.72
CA TYR A 18 15.25 -6.37 -2.13
C TYR A 18 16.47 -6.76 -1.27
N THR A 19 17.08 -7.89 -1.54
CA THR A 19 18.14 -8.46 -0.71
C THR A 19 19.42 -8.68 -1.53
N GLN A 20 20.55 -8.11 -1.05
CA GLN A 20 21.87 -8.46 -1.59
C GLN A 20 22.30 -9.80 -0.97
N MET A 21 22.06 -10.89 -1.71
CA MET A 21 22.21 -12.26 -1.20
C MET A 21 23.65 -12.61 -0.74
N GLN A 22 24.67 -11.92 -1.26
CA GLN A 22 26.08 -12.20 -0.90
C GLN A 22 26.36 -11.86 0.55
N ASN A 23 25.82 -10.74 1.05
CA ASN A 23 26.13 -10.19 2.38
C ASN A 23 24.94 -10.23 3.35
N ALA A 24 23.81 -10.78 2.90
CA ALA A 24 22.63 -10.87 3.74
C ALA A 24 22.85 -11.81 4.94
N ALA A 25 22.31 -11.44 6.09
CA ALA A 25 22.18 -12.35 7.22
C ALA A 25 21.35 -13.59 6.83
N SER A 26 21.51 -14.68 7.57
CA SER A 26 20.65 -15.85 7.40
C SER A 26 19.19 -15.47 7.63
N PRO A 27 18.25 -15.94 6.78
CA PRO A 27 16.83 -15.67 6.99
C PRO A 27 16.34 -16.33 8.29
N ILE A 28 15.38 -15.70 8.94
CA ILE A 28 14.74 -16.23 10.14
C ILE A 28 13.61 -17.16 9.71
N PRO A 29 13.69 -18.48 9.98
CA PRO A 29 12.64 -19.42 9.59
C PRO A 29 11.39 -19.24 10.44
N ILE A 30 10.35 -18.64 9.87
CA ILE A 30 9.05 -18.49 10.52
C ILE A 30 8.17 -19.70 10.17
N VAL A 31 7.68 -20.38 11.20
CA VAL A 31 6.91 -21.62 11.04
C VAL A 31 5.44 -21.47 11.45
N ARG A 32 5.09 -20.39 12.18
CA ARG A 32 3.71 -20.11 12.59
C ARG A 32 3.52 -18.60 12.80
N GLY A 33 2.27 -18.15 12.62
CA GLY A 33 1.80 -16.82 13.03
C GLY A 33 0.59 -16.93 13.94
N GLU A 34 0.41 -15.99 14.87
CA GLU A 34 -0.72 -15.95 15.80
C GLU A 34 -0.93 -14.52 16.31
N GLY A 35 -2.06 -13.91 15.99
CA GLY A 35 -2.30 -12.50 16.34
C GLY A 35 -1.19 -11.61 15.77
N VAL A 36 -0.52 -10.85 16.61
CA VAL A 36 0.61 -10.00 16.18
C VAL A 36 1.95 -10.74 16.11
N TYR A 37 2.00 -12.02 16.49
CA TYR A 37 3.25 -12.74 16.63
C TYR A 37 3.61 -13.58 15.41
N LEU A 38 4.86 -13.45 14.96
CA LEU A 38 5.55 -14.40 14.12
C LEU A 38 6.38 -15.31 15.00
N ILE A 39 6.33 -16.62 14.79
CA ILE A 39 6.99 -17.62 15.62
C ILE A 39 8.01 -18.36 14.77
N ALA A 40 9.27 -18.24 15.15
CA ALA A 40 10.39 -18.88 14.49
C ALA A 40 10.52 -20.37 14.85
N GLU A 41 11.32 -21.12 14.07
CA GLU A 41 11.55 -22.56 14.24
C GLU A 41 12.17 -22.89 15.62
N ASP A 42 12.97 -21.99 16.18
CA ASP A 42 13.57 -22.09 17.52
C ASP A 42 12.60 -21.73 18.67
N GLY A 43 11.37 -21.33 18.34
CA GLY A 43 10.33 -20.89 19.28
C GLY A 43 10.39 -19.43 19.66
N LYS A 44 11.37 -18.64 19.17
CA LYS A 44 11.42 -17.19 19.40
C LYS A 44 10.21 -16.52 18.76
N LYS A 45 9.59 -15.58 19.49
CA LYS A 45 8.45 -14.80 19.03
C LYS A 45 8.89 -13.40 18.65
N TYR A 46 8.31 -12.88 17.58
CA TYR A 46 8.51 -11.50 17.13
C TYR A 46 7.16 -10.81 17.03
N ILE A 47 7.00 -9.65 17.68
CA ILE A 47 5.87 -8.75 17.46
C ILE A 47 6.02 -8.17 16.06
N ASP A 48 5.06 -8.42 15.17
CA ASP A 48 5.02 -7.85 13.83
C ASP A 48 4.46 -6.42 13.87
N ALA A 49 5.32 -5.46 14.16
CA ALA A 49 4.91 -4.06 14.32
C ALA A 49 4.76 -3.29 12.99
N ILE A 50 4.87 -3.99 11.84
CA ILE A 50 4.71 -3.43 10.49
C ILE A 50 3.75 -4.23 9.61
N SER A 51 2.96 -5.14 10.20
CA SER A 51 2.02 -6.01 9.47
C SER A 51 2.69 -6.75 8.31
N SER A 52 3.85 -7.37 8.56
CA SER A 52 4.76 -8.05 7.61
C SER A 52 5.27 -7.09 6.54
N TRP A 53 4.57 -6.87 5.47
CA TRP A 53 4.86 -5.82 4.49
C TRP A 53 3.59 -4.99 4.23
N TRP A 54 3.05 -4.44 5.34
CA TRP A 54 1.86 -3.57 5.37
C TRP A 54 0.55 -4.30 5.03
N VAL A 55 0.54 -5.64 5.04
CA VAL A 55 -0.57 -6.46 4.51
C VAL A 55 -1.48 -7.04 5.60
N ASN A 56 -0.92 -7.51 6.74
CA ASN A 56 -1.64 -8.27 7.77
C ASN A 56 -2.40 -7.35 8.73
N ILE A 57 -3.50 -6.73 8.28
CA ILE A 57 -4.26 -5.77 9.09
C ILE A 57 -5.01 -6.41 10.27
N HIS A 58 -5.37 -7.69 10.17
CA HIS A 58 -6.12 -8.43 11.22
C HIS A 58 -5.24 -9.35 12.08
N GLY A 59 -3.91 -9.29 11.89
CA GLY A 59 -2.97 -10.24 12.49
C GLY A 59 -2.85 -11.55 11.70
N HIS A 60 -1.98 -12.41 12.20
CA HIS A 60 -1.64 -13.68 11.55
C HIS A 60 -2.64 -14.78 11.89
N SER A 61 -2.88 -15.67 10.93
CA SER A 61 -3.69 -16.89 11.10
C SER A 61 -5.10 -16.63 11.64
N HIS A 62 -5.74 -15.54 11.21
CA HIS A 62 -7.07 -15.17 11.69
C HIS A 62 -8.10 -16.29 11.38
N PRO A 63 -8.76 -16.89 12.38
CA PRO A 63 -9.57 -18.11 12.20
C PRO A 63 -10.71 -17.92 11.21
N HIS A 64 -11.43 -16.79 11.25
CA HIS A 64 -12.52 -16.51 10.32
C HIS A 64 -12.05 -16.51 8.85
N ILE A 65 -10.91 -15.88 8.55
CA ILE A 65 -10.38 -15.87 7.18
C ILE A 65 -9.95 -17.27 6.76
N ALA A 66 -9.25 -18.00 7.63
CA ALA A 66 -8.79 -19.35 7.35
C ALA A 66 -9.96 -20.30 7.04
N GLU A 67 -11.05 -20.22 7.82
CA GLU A 67 -12.27 -21.03 7.62
C GLU A 67 -12.95 -20.70 6.29
N ARG A 68 -13.18 -19.42 5.99
CA ARG A 68 -13.82 -18.98 4.74
C ARG A 68 -13.03 -19.37 3.50
N VAL A 69 -11.70 -19.26 3.55
CA VAL A 69 -10.81 -19.72 2.49
C VAL A 69 -10.89 -21.24 2.30
N ALA A 70 -10.87 -22.01 3.40
CA ALA A 70 -10.97 -23.46 3.34
C ALA A 70 -12.32 -23.93 2.79
N GLU A 71 -13.42 -23.26 3.12
CA GLU A 71 -14.75 -23.54 2.57
C GLU A 71 -14.78 -23.27 1.06
N GLN A 72 -14.26 -22.12 0.61
CA GLN A 72 -14.23 -21.77 -0.80
C GLN A 72 -13.40 -22.74 -1.63
N LEU A 73 -12.26 -23.20 -1.11
CA LEU A 73 -11.43 -24.22 -1.77
C LEU A 73 -12.16 -25.54 -2.01
N ARG A 74 -13.11 -25.92 -1.13
CA ARG A 74 -13.91 -27.13 -1.34
C ARG A 74 -15.01 -26.96 -2.39
N GLN A 75 -15.40 -25.72 -2.70
CA GLN A 75 -16.49 -25.42 -3.64
C GLN A 75 -15.96 -25.12 -5.04
N LEU A 76 -15.04 -24.18 -5.16
CA LEU A 76 -14.48 -23.72 -6.43
C LEU A 76 -13.18 -22.97 -6.16
N GLU A 77 -12.06 -23.54 -6.60
CA GLU A 77 -10.73 -22.95 -6.47
C GLU A 77 -10.46 -21.90 -7.54
N HIS A 78 -10.97 -22.11 -8.77
CA HIS A 78 -10.81 -21.20 -9.88
C HIS A 78 -11.83 -21.44 -11.00
N VAL A 79 -12.14 -20.38 -11.74
CA VAL A 79 -12.88 -20.41 -13.00
C VAL A 79 -12.42 -19.25 -13.89
N ILE A 80 -12.39 -19.43 -15.21
CA ILE A 80 -12.14 -18.34 -16.14
C ILE A 80 -13.16 -17.21 -15.93
N PHE A 81 -12.70 -15.95 -15.84
CA PHE A 81 -13.56 -14.79 -15.59
C PHE A 81 -13.97 -14.02 -16.86
N ALA A 82 -13.56 -14.49 -18.04
CA ALA A 82 -14.00 -13.94 -19.33
C ALA A 82 -15.24 -14.70 -19.82
N GLY A 83 -16.40 -14.13 -19.64
CA GLY A 83 -17.70 -14.71 -20.00
C GLY A 83 -18.31 -15.63 -18.93
N PHE A 84 -17.61 -15.90 -17.84
CA PHE A 84 -18.10 -16.57 -16.65
C PHE A 84 -18.02 -15.64 -15.45
N THR A 85 -18.77 -15.95 -14.40
CA THR A 85 -18.75 -15.23 -13.12
C THR A 85 -18.94 -16.22 -11.97
N HIS A 86 -18.75 -15.76 -10.73
CA HIS A 86 -18.98 -16.55 -9.53
C HIS A 86 -19.44 -15.65 -8.36
N PRO A 87 -20.14 -16.21 -7.36
CA PRO A 87 -20.72 -15.45 -6.26
C PRO A 87 -19.70 -14.58 -5.51
N GLY A 88 -18.49 -15.11 -5.23
CA GLY A 88 -17.49 -14.39 -4.47
C GLY A 88 -17.06 -13.05 -5.08
N ALA A 89 -16.88 -12.98 -6.41
CA ALA A 89 -16.55 -11.74 -7.09
C ALA A 89 -17.70 -10.71 -7.06
N VAL A 90 -18.93 -11.18 -7.29
CA VAL A 90 -20.13 -10.31 -7.28
C VAL A 90 -20.37 -9.76 -5.88
N LEU A 91 -20.42 -10.63 -4.86
CA LEU A 91 -20.65 -10.23 -3.47
C LEU A 91 -19.56 -9.27 -2.95
N LEU A 92 -18.30 -9.49 -3.33
CA LEU A 92 -17.21 -8.59 -2.95
C LEU A 92 -17.42 -7.19 -3.55
N ALA A 93 -17.79 -7.11 -4.83
CA ALA A 93 -18.10 -5.85 -5.49
C ALA A 93 -19.30 -5.15 -4.85
N GLU A 94 -20.41 -5.89 -4.59
CA GLU A 94 -21.60 -5.36 -3.92
C GLU A 94 -21.28 -4.80 -2.53
N ARG A 95 -20.51 -5.51 -1.73
CA ARG A 95 -20.15 -5.04 -0.39
C ARG A 95 -19.16 -3.89 -0.38
N LEU A 96 -18.23 -3.87 -1.32
CA LEU A 96 -17.28 -2.75 -1.44
C LEU A 96 -17.96 -1.47 -1.89
N ILE A 97 -18.92 -1.54 -2.84
CA ILE A 97 -19.61 -0.33 -3.34
C ILE A 97 -20.38 0.40 -2.22
N GLU A 98 -20.83 -0.32 -1.18
CA GLU A 98 -21.53 0.24 -0.04
C GLU A 98 -20.63 1.09 0.87
N VAL A 99 -19.32 0.84 0.85
CA VAL A 99 -18.34 1.46 1.77
C VAL A 99 -17.29 2.32 1.05
N LEU A 100 -17.16 2.19 -0.26
CA LEU A 100 -16.24 3.01 -1.05
C LEU A 100 -16.69 4.46 -1.12
N PRO A 101 -15.76 5.41 -1.27
CA PRO A 101 -16.08 6.79 -1.57
C PRO A 101 -17.04 6.92 -2.76
N SER A 102 -17.90 7.92 -2.71
CA SER A 102 -18.94 8.13 -3.73
C SER A 102 -18.37 8.28 -5.13
N GLY A 103 -19.12 7.80 -6.14
CA GLY A 103 -18.74 7.89 -7.55
C GLY A 103 -18.12 6.62 -8.12
N GLN A 104 -17.56 5.73 -7.29
CA GLN A 104 -17.06 4.44 -7.78
C GLN A 104 -18.21 3.55 -8.25
N SER A 105 -18.07 2.88 -9.39
CA SER A 105 -19.18 2.16 -10.01
C SER A 105 -18.82 0.81 -10.61
N LYS A 106 -17.59 0.62 -11.05
CA LYS A 106 -17.11 -0.61 -11.69
C LYS A 106 -15.83 -1.12 -11.06
N PHE A 107 -15.65 -2.43 -11.11
CA PHE A 107 -14.59 -3.17 -10.45
C PHE A 107 -13.84 -4.02 -11.48
N PHE A 108 -12.53 -3.91 -11.48
CA PHE A 108 -11.65 -4.75 -12.29
C PHE A 108 -10.67 -5.47 -11.38
N TYR A 109 -10.70 -6.80 -11.37
CA TYR A 109 -9.85 -7.63 -10.51
C TYR A 109 -8.51 -7.93 -11.17
N SER A 110 -7.45 -7.84 -10.38
CA SER A 110 -6.09 -8.26 -10.72
C SER A 110 -5.49 -9.05 -9.54
N ASP A 111 -4.18 -9.24 -9.46
CA ASP A 111 -3.57 -10.15 -8.47
C ASP A 111 -2.69 -9.46 -7.43
N ASN A 112 -2.34 -8.19 -7.59
CA ASN A 112 -1.55 -7.43 -6.62
C ASN A 112 -1.68 -5.90 -6.84
N GLY A 113 -1.01 -5.10 -5.98
CA GLY A 113 -1.07 -3.64 -6.06
C GLY A 113 -0.49 -3.08 -7.36
N SER A 114 0.66 -3.59 -7.80
CA SER A 114 1.29 -3.13 -9.05
C SER A 114 0.38 -3.36 -10.26
N THR A 115 -0.28 -4.51 -10.32
CA THR A 115 -1.21 -4.83 -11.42
C THR A 115 -2.50 -4.03 -11.33
N ALA A 116 -2.98 -3.69 -10.13
CA ALA A 116 -4.09 -2.74 -9.99
C ALA A 116 -3.74 -1.36 -10.55
N VAL A 117 -2.53 -0.88 -10.30
CA VAL A 117 -2.01 0.38 -10.87
C VAL A 117 -1.87 0.28 -12.39
N GLU A 118 -1.32 -0.82 -12.93
CA GLU A 118 -1.24 -1.06 -14.39
C GLU A 118 -2.62 -0.96 -15.06
N VAL A 119 -3.65 -1.55 -14.43
CA VAL A 119 -5.03 -1.49 -14.92
C VAL A 119 -5.53 -0.04 -14.93
N ALA A 120 -5.33 0.72 -13.83
CA ALA A 120 -5.76 2.10 -13.73
C ALA A 120 -5.10 2.99 -14.80
N LEU A 121 -3.78 2.85 -14.99
CA LEU A 121 -3.03 3.59 -16.02
C LEU A 121 -3.57 3.28 -17.43
N LYS A 122 -3.78 1.99 -17.75
CA LYS A 122 -4.33 1.57 -19.03
C LYS A 122 -5.77 2.08 -19.23
N MET A 123 -6.61 2.07 -18.20
CA MET A 123 -7.94 2.65 -18.27
C MET A 123 -7.89 4.13 -18.61
N CYS A 124 -7.03 4.91 -17.97
CA CYS A 124 -6.90 6.33 -18.23
C CYS A 124 -6.40 6.64 -19.65
N LEU A 125 -5.32 5.97 -20.08
CA LEU A 125 -4.77 6.17 -21.41
C LEU A 125 -5.77 5.79 -22.51
N GLN A 126 -6.45 4.68 -22.37
CA GLN A 126 -7.42 4.20 -23.34
C GLN A 126 -8.73 4.99 -23.30
N TYR A 127 -9.16 5.50 -22.14
CA TYR A 127 -10.28 6.42 -22.01
C TYR A 127 -10.14 7.62 -22.96
N TRP A 128 -8.99 8.28 -22.93
CA TRP A 128 -8.71 9.42 -23.81
C TRP A 128 -8.64 9.02 -25.28
N SER A 129 -8.02 7.90 -25.58
CA SER A 129 -7.98 7.35 -26.94
C SER A 129 -9.37 7.02 -27.49
N ASN A 130 -10.21 6.35 -26.68
CA ASN A 130 -11.57 5.98 -27.07
C ASN A 130 -12.48 7.21 -27.30
N ASN A 131 -12.19 8.32 -26.62
CA ASN A 131 -12.89 9.60 -26.77
C ASN A 131 -12.31 10.50 -27.87
N GLY A 132 -11.29 10.04 -28.63
CA GLY A 132 -10.70 10.79 -29.73
C GLY A 132 -9.78 11.95 -29.32
N ASP A 133 -9.34 12.00 -28.06
CA ASP A 133 -8.44 13.01 -27.50
C ASP A 133 -7.23 12.28 -26.82
N PRO A 134 -6.37 11.60 -27.60
CA PRO A 134 -5.32 10.75 -27.01
C PRO A 134 -4.30 11.58 -26.23
N ARG A 135 -4.12 11.24 -24.94
CA ARG A 135 -3.16 11.85 -24.02
C ARG A 135 -2.23 10.78 -23.48
N SER A 136 -0.94 11.06 -23.38
CA SER A 136 0.07 10.06 -23.07
C SER A 136 0.85 10.32 -21.78
N LYS A 137 0.78 11.54 -21.22
CA LYS A 137 1.53 11.88 -20.00
C LYS A 137 0.75 11.55 -18.74
N ILE A 138 1.47 11.06 -17.75
CA ILE A 138 0.96 10.84 -16.39
C ILE A 138 1.66 11.82 -15.46
N LEU A 139 0.91 12.41 -14.54
CA LEU A 139 1.41 13.23 -13.45
C LEU A 139 1.53 12.36 -12.20
N ALA A 140 2.62 12.48 -11.45
CA ALA A 140 2.83 11.78 -10.18
C ALA A 140 3.59 12.67 -9.19
N PHE A 141 3.59 12.31 -7.92
CA PHE A 141 4.41 13.00 -6.93
C PHE A 141 5.88 12.52 -6.94
N ASN A 142 6.80 13.43 -6.64
CA ASN A 142 8.15 13.07 -6.23
C ASN A 142 8.10 12.09 -5.04
N ASN A 143 9.06 11.16 -4.98
CA ASN A 143 9.16 10.12 -3.95
C ASN A 143 7.99 9.12 -3.89
N SER A 144 7.08 9.12 -4.86
CA SER A 144 6.02 8.13 -4.95
C SER A 144 6.55 6.71 -5.21
N TYR A 145 5.75 5.72 -4.77
CA TYR A 145 5.97 4.31 -5.10
C TYR A 145 4.63 3.61 -5.37
N HIS A 146 4.49 3.06 -6.56
CA HIS A 146 3.24 2.44 -7.01
C HIS A 146 3.40 0.96 -7.40
N GLY A 147 4.62 0.43 -7.33
CA GLY A 147 4.90 -0.98 -7.59
C GLY A 147 6.11 -1.22 -8.48
N ASP A 148 6.41 -2.50 -8.75
CA ASP A 148 7.64 -2.93 -9.44
C ASP A 148 7.40 -3.46 -10.86
N THR A 149 6.17 -3.50 -11.36
CA THR A 149 5.91 -3.73 -12.79
C THR A 149 6.29 -2.49 -13.59
N PHE A 150 6.61 -2.60 -14.87
CA PHE A 150 7.17 -1.49 -15.64
C PHE A 150 6.28 -0.24 -15.67
N GLY A 151 4.96 -0.37 -15.78
CA GLY A 151 4.05 0.77 -15.75
C GLY A 151 3.94 1.38 -14.36
N ALA A 152 3.77 0.58 -13.32
CA ALA A 152 3.75 1.03 -11.93
C ALA A 152 5.11 1.65 -11.52
N MET A 153 6.23 1.06 -11.98
CA MET A 153 7.57 1.59 -11.79
C MET A 153 7.78 2.92 -12.55
N ALA A 154 7.19 3.06 -13.74
CA ALA A 154 7.29 4.29 -14.52
C ALA A 154 6.66 5.48 -13.79
N VAL A 155 5.54 5.30 -13.10
CA VAL A 155 4.89 6.35 -12.29
C VAL A 155 5.44 6.45 -10.87
N SER A 156 6.35 5.57 -10.47
CA SER A 156 7.14 5.68 -9.24
C SER A 156 8.34 6.60 -9.43
N ALA A 157 8.77 7.27 -8.35
CA ALA A 157 9.91 8.16 -8.38
C ALA A 157 11.19 7.48 -8.87
N ARG A 158 11.99 8.22 -9.61
CA ARG A 158 13.32 7.74 -10.06
C ARG A 158 14.24 7.59 -8.86
N SER A 159 14.84 6.42 -8.72
CA SER A 159 15.68 6.07 -7.58
C SER A 159 16.69 4.99 -7.95
N ALA A 160 17.54 4.58 -7.01
CA ALA A 160 18.44 3.45 -7.22
C ALA A 160 17.70 2.13 -7.58
N PHE A 161 16.43 2.00 -7.20
CA PHE A 161 15.61 0.81 -7.55
C PHE A 161 15.17 0.82 -9.02
N THR A 162 14.95 1.99 -9.60
CA THR A 162 14.49 2.15 -10.98
C THR A 162 15.63 2.33 -11.98
N GLN A 163 16.82 2.73 -11.53
CA GLN A 163 17.97 3.09 -12.37
C GLN A 163 18.33 2.04 -13.43
N PRO A 164 18.39 0.72 -13.13
CA PRO A 164 18.71 -0.29 -14.14
C PRO A 164 17.68 -0.39 -15.27
N PHE A 165 16.46 0.07 -15.04
CA PHE A 165 15.31 -0.06 -15.94
C PHE A 165 14.90 1.25 -16.59
N GLU A 166 15.57 2.36 -16.28
CA GLU A 166 15.16 3.72 -16.63
C GLU A 166 14.85 3.90 -18.12
N LYS A 167 15.63 3.26 -18.99
CA LYS A 167 15.45 3.34 -20.46
C LYS A 167 14.15 2.69 -20.96
N LEU A 168 13.50 1.85 -20.15
CA LEU A 168 12.27 1.15 -20.49
C LEU A 168 11.03 1.80 -19.85
N LEU A 169 11.23 2.82 -19.01
CA LEU A 169 10.16 3.54 -18.35
C LEU A 169 9.67 4.66 -19.26
N PHE A 170 8.35 4.80 -19.38
CA PHE A 170 7.77 5.93 -20.11
C PHE A 170 7.92 7.25 -19.35
N GLU A 171 7.75 8.35 -20.06
CA GLU A 171 7.85 9.69 -19.50
C GLU A 171 6.69 9.99 -18.53
N VAL A 172 7.04 10.52 -17.36
CA VAL A 172 6.10 10.92 -16.30
C VAL A 172 6.50 12.29 -15.79
N GLU A 173 5.55 13.17 -15.61
CA GLU A 173 5.74 14.47 -14.98
C GLU A 173 5.69 14.31 -13.46
N PHE A 174 6.77 14.69 -12.78
CA PHE A 174 6.86 14.59 -11.33
C PHE A 174 6.77 15.96 -10.68
N ILE A 175 5.86 16.08 -9.69
CA ILE A 175 5.68 17.32 -8.91
C ILE A 175 5.97 17.08 -7.42
N ALA A 176 6.27 18.15 -6.70
CA ALA A 176 6.43 18.11 -5.25
C ALA A 176 5.10 17.80 -4.54
N LEU A 177 5.18 17.29 -3.30
CA LEU A 177 4.01 17.22 -2.42
C LEU A 177 3.47 18.64 -2.20
N PRO A 178 2.13 18.80 -2.18
CA PRO A 178 1.51 20.12 -2.06
C PRO A 178 1.54 20.62 -0.61
N ASP A 179 1.83 21.92 -0.46
CA ASP A 179 1.73 22.65 0.79
C ASP A 179 1.27 24.10 0.55
N ALA A 180 1.19 24.91 1.61
CA ALA A 180 0.76 26.30 1.53
C ALA A 180 1.70 27.18 0.67
N GLY A 181 2.95 26.81 0.55
CA GLY A 181 3.98 27.60 -0.17
C GLY A 181 4.03 27.32 -1.66
N ASN A 182 3.56 26.15 -2.11
CA ASN A 182 3.76 25.72 -3.50
C ASN A 182 2.46 25.42 -4.27
N ILE A 183 1.30 25.38 -3.62
CA ILE A 183 0.04 24.93 -4.23
C ILE A 183 -0.34 25.70 -5.50
N GLU A 184 -0.15 27.02 -5.53
CA GLU A 184 -0.50 27.84 -6.71
C GLU A 184 0.48 27.60 -7.86
N ASP A 185 1.77 27.43 -7.58
CA ASP A 185 2.76 27.09 -8.61
C ASP A 185 2.49 25.72 -9.23
N LEU A 186 2.10 24.73 -8.39
CA LEU A 186 1.69 23.40 -8.86
C LEU A 186 0.46 23.47 -9.78
N LYS A 187 -0.56 24.24 -9.41
CA LYS A 187 -1.76 24.42 -10.24
C LYS A 187 -1.42 25.07 -11.60
N ASN A 188 -0.56 26.09 -11.59
CA ASN A 188 -0.12 26.75 -12.81
C ASN A 188 0.66 25.80 -13.71
N HIS A 189 1.56 25.00 -13.12
CA HIS A 189 2.32 23.99 -13.84
C HIS A 189 1.41 22.94 -14.47
N ILE A 190 0.47 22.36 -13.69
CA ILE A 190 -0.54 21.41 -14.18
C ILE A 190 -1.36 22.00 -15.34
N SER A 191 -1.79 23.27 -15.22
CA SER A 191 -2.54 23.93 -16.28
C SER A 191 -1.76 24.05 -17.57
N SER A 192 -0.44 24.29 -17.49
CA SER A 192 0.42 24.41 -18.67
C SER A 192 0.59 23.10 -19.47
N LEU A 193 0.33 21.95 -18.82
CA LEU A 193 0.47 20.60 -19.39
C LEU A 193 -0.89 19.90 -19.62
N ALA A 194 -2.01 20.56 -19.29
CA ALA A 194 -3.31 19.91 -19.18
C ALA A 194 -3.77 19.17 -20.45
N SER A 195 -3.39 19.63 -21.64
CA SER A 195 -3.74 18.98 -22.91
C SER A 195 -3.04 17.62 -23.10
N ASP A 196 -1.90 17.41 -22.48
CA ASP A 196 -1.10 16.20 -22.63
C ASP A 196 -1.33 15.20 -21.48
N LEU A 197 -1.80 15.70 -20.31
CA LEU A 197 -1.98 14.91 -19.12
C LEU A 197 -3.22 14.00 -19.21
N SER A 198 -2.98 12.70 -19.19
CA SER A 198 -4.03 11.68 -19.12
C SER A 198 -4.59 11.55 -17.71
N ALA A 199 -3.72 11.42 -16.73
CA ALA A 199 -4.11 11.23 -15.34
C ALA A 199 -3.06 11.76 -14.37
N PHE A 200 -3.51 12.03 -13.12
CA PHE A 200 -2.70 12.27 -11.95
C PHE A 200 -2.84 11.09 -10.99
N ILE A 201 -1.73 10.39 -10.70
CA ILE A 201 -1.69 9.30 -9.72
C ILE A 201 -1.00 9.74 -8.44
N PHE A 202 -1.53 9.33 -7.28
CA PHE A 202 -1.01 9.68 -5.97
C PHE A 202 -1.32 8.61 -4.91
N GLU A 203 -0.43 8.47 -3.92
CA GLU A 203 -0.69 7.77 -2.66
C GLU A 203 -1.39 8.78 -1.72
N PRO A 204 -2.67 8.62 -1.37
CA PRO A 204 -3.37 9.66 -0.61
C PRO A 204 -2.84 9.78 0.82
N LEU A 205 -2.47 11.00 1.22
CA LEU A 205 -2.01 11.45 2.53
C LEU A 205 -0.67 10.90 3.00
N VAL A 206 -0.24 9.72 2.58
CA VAL A 206 1.00 9.08 3.05
C VAL A 206 1.71 8.39 1.90
N GLN A 207 2.91 8.84 1.56
CA GLN A 207 3.82 8.13 0.67
C GLN A 207 4.56 7.06 1.45
N GLY A 208 4.23 5.78 1.25
CA GLY A 208 4.77 4.67 2.02
C GLY A 208 6.28 4.49 1.85
N ALA A 209 6.69 3.92 0.73
CA ALA A 209 8.10 3.63 0.44
C ALA A 209 8.95 4.90 0.27
N GLY A 210 8.35 6.03 -0.03
CA GLY A 210 8.97 7.35 -0.07
C GLY A 210 9.40 7.91 1.30
N GLY A 211 9.44 7.06 2.34
CA GLY A 211 9.86 7.43 3.68
C GLY A 211 8.72 7.85 4.59
N MET A 212 7.55 7.30 4.41
CA MET A 212 6.33 7.64 5.18
C MET A 212 6.08 9.15 5.21
N GLN A 213 6.26 9.84 4.06
CA GLN A 213 5.99 11.27 3.95
C GLN A 213 4.50 11.52 4.05
N MET A 214 4.12 12.45 4.93
CA MET A 214 2.73 12.79 5.18
C MET A 214 2.44 14.22 4.72
N TYR A 215 1.26 14.45 4.16
CA TYR A 215 0.84 15.74 3.62
C TYR A 215 -0.66 15.99 3.83
N ASP A 216 -1.05 17.25 3.80
CA ASP A 216 -2.40 17.69 4.18
C ASP A 216 -3.44 17.38 3.10
N ALA A 217 -4.54 16.76 3.53
CA ALA A 217 -5.72 16.50 2.70
C ALA A 217 -6.28 17.76 2.02
N LYS A 218 -6.15 18.93 2.66
CA LYS A 218 -6.60 20.22 2.12
C LYS A 218 -5.95 20.49 0.76
N TYR A 219 -4.63 20.40 0.67
CA TYR A 219 -3.91 20.72 -0.56
C TYR A 219 -4.06 19.63 -1.62
N LEU A 220 -4.21 18.36 -1.21
CA LEU A 220 -4.56 17.30 -2.13
C LEU A 220 -5.94 17.53 -2.77
N ASN A 221 -6.94 17.94 -1.98
CA ASN A 221 -8.25 18.32 -2.49
C ASN A 221 -8.17 19.44 -3.53
N GLU A 222 -7.35 20.46 -3.27
CA GLU A 222 -7.16 21.55 -4.21
C GLU A 222 -6.56 21.07 -5.54
N LEU A 223 -5.57 20.14 -5.50
CA LEU A 223 -5.00 19.54 -6.72
C LEU A 223 -6.02 18.68 -7.47
N ILE A 224 -6.77 17.81 -6.78
CA ILE A 224 -7.79 16.97 -7.41
C ILE A 224 -8.85 17.83 -8.09
N SER A 225 -9.37 18.86 -7.38
CA SER A 225 -10.33 19.80 -7.95
C SER A 225 -9.76 20.52 -9.17
N HIS A 226 -8.49 20.91 -9.12
CA HIS A 226 -7.80 21.54 -10.24
C HIS A 226 -7.61 20.60 -11.44
N CYS A 227 -7.23 19.35 -11.20
CA CYS A 227 -7.14 18.31 -12.23
C CYS A 227 -8.50 18.10 -12.93
N LYS A 228 -9.57 17.95 -12.15
CA LYS A 228 -10.95 17.81 -12.71
C LYS A 228 -11.35 18.99 -13.59
N LYS A 229 -11.10 20.24 -13.15
CA LYS A 229 -11.37 21.45 -13.95
C LYS A 229 -10.62 21.46 -15.28
N ASN A 230 -9.43 20.86 -15.32
CA ASN A 230 -8.61 20.72 -16.51
C ASN A 230 -8.85 19.40 -17.26
N ARG A 231 -9.88 18.63 -16.87
CA ARG A 231 -10.19 17.32 -17.48
C ARG A 231 -9.04 16.34 -17.41
N ILE A 232 -8.31 16.29 -16.29
CA ILE A 232 -7.25 15.31 -16.00
C ILE A 232 -7.85 14.29 -15.05
N LEU A 233 -7.82 13.00 -15.42
CA LEU A 233 -8.31 11.92 -14.56
C LEU A 233 -7.43 11.78 -13.30
N THR A 234 -8.02 11.26 -12.23
CA THR A 234 -7.33 11.12 -10.94
C THR A 234 -7.35 9.66 -10.46
N ILE A 235 -6.19 9.16 -10.03
CA ILE A 235 -6.00 7.79 -9.55
C ILE A 235 -5.49 7.86 -8.11
N ALA A 236 -6.27 7.39 -7.15
CA ALA A 236 -5.82 7.19 -5.78
C ALA A 236 -5.26 5.78 -5.60
N ASP A 237 -3.99 5.68 -5.28
CA ASP A 237 -3.34 4.43 -4.90
C ASP A 237 -3.56 4.18 -3.40
N GLU A 238 -4.61 3.44 -3.08
CA GLU A 238 -4.99 3.03 -1.71
C GLU A 238 -4.41 1.66 -1.32
N VAL A 239 -3.43 1.17 -2.06
CA VAL A 239 -2.82 -0.17 -1.82
C VAL A 239 -2.22 -0.25 -0.42
N MET A 240 -1.60 0.83 0.09
CA MET A 240 -1.08 0.89 1.45
C MET A 240 -2.03 1.61 2.42
N THR A 241 -2.67 2.67 1.97
CA THR A 241 -3.40 3.62 2.81
C THR A 241 -4.83 3.19 3.13
N GLY A 242 -5.38 2.29 2.32
CA GLY A 242 -6.72 1.75 2.51
C GLY A 242 -6.89 0.84 3.73
N PHE A 243 -8.12 0.49 4.00
CA PHE A 243 -8.54 -0.46 5.04
C PHE A 243 -8.07 -0.08 6.46
N GLY A 244 -8.32 1.17 6.86
CA GLY A 244 -8.15 1.62 8.25
C GLY A 244 -6.79 2.26 8.56
N ARG A 245 -5.80 2.21 7.67
CA ARG A 245 -4.44 2.66 7.95
C ARG A 245 -4.33 4.13 8.34
N THR A 246 -5.13 4.99 7.72
CA THR A 246 -5.12 6.44 7.99
C THR A 246 -6.14 6.88 9.06
N GLY A 247 -6.74 5.93 9.79
CA GLY A 247 -7.75 6.19 10.82
C GLY A 247 -9.19 6.21 10.29
N LYS A 248 -9.39 6.28 8.98
CA LYS A 248 -10.66 6.04 8.28
C LYS A 248 -10.55 4.81 7.40
N LEU A 249 -11.67 4.30 6.89
CA LEU A 249 -11.69 3.08 6.10
C LEU A 249 -10.78 3.21 4.87
N PHE A 250 -10.88 4.33 4.16
CA PHE A 250 -9.99 4.70 3.07
C PHE A 250 -9.34 6.07 3.33
N ALA A 251 -8.14 6.30 2.84
CA ALA A 251 -7.52 7.61 2.95
C ALA A 251 -8.30 8.67 2.16
N SER A 252 -8.93 8.28 1.07
CA SER A 252 -9.84 9.14 0.31
C SER A 252 -11.07 9.60 1.08
N ASP A 253 -11.44 8.96 2.21
CA ASP A 253 -12.51 9.45 3.08
C ASP A 253 -12.14 10.74 3.83
N HIS A 254 -10.87 11.12 3.85
CA HIS A 254 -10.42 12.42 4.36
C HIS A 254 -10.58 13.54 3.32
N LEU A 255 -10.89 13.19 2.08
CA LEU A 255 -10.99 14.12 0.96
C LEU A 255 -12.44 14.54 0.73
N SER A 256 -12.64 15.79 0.31
CA SER A 256 -13.93 16.28 -0.20
C SER A 256 -14.08 16.03 -1.70
N GLU A 257 -12.97 15.96 -2.42
CA GLU A 257 -12.91 15.62 -3.85
C GLU A 257 -12.58 14.14 -4.02
N GLN A 258 -13.46 13.38 -4.65
CA GLN A 258 -13.26 11.95 -4.81
C GLN A 258 -12.45 11.63 -6.08
N PRO A 259 -11.53 10.65 -6.07
CA PRO A 259 -10.78 10.24 -7.25
C PRO A 259 -11.67 9.54 -8.29
N ASP A 260 -11.26 9.60 -9.55
CA ASP A 260 -11.97 8.91 -10.65
C ASP A 260 -11.69 7.40 -10.64
N LEU A 261 -10.47 6.99 -10.25
CA LEU A 261 -10.08 5.59 -10.08
C LEU A 261 -9.43 5.39 -8.71
N MET A 262 -9.56 4.18 -8.18
CA MET A 262 -8.90 3.77 -6.95
C MET A 262 -8.26 2.38 -7.12
N CYS A 263 -7.04 2.21 -6.57
CA CYS A 263 -6.31 0.94 -6.60
C CYS A 263 -6.21 0.36 -5.20
N PHE A 264 -6.52 -0.93 -5.05
CA PHE A 264 -6.50 -1.65 -3.78
C PHE A 264 -5.74 -2.96 -3.89
N SER A 265 -5.11 -3.36 -2.80
CA SER A 265 -4.50 -4.67 -2.57
C SER A 265 -4.22 -4.85 -1.08
N LYS A 266 -3.18 -5.58 -0.68
CA LYS A 266 -2.70 -5.71 0.71
C LYS A 266 -3.83 -5.96 1.72
N GLY A 267 -4.27 -4.90 2.42
CA GLY A 267 -5.36 -4.95 3.40
C GLY A 267 -6.69 -5.48 2.85
N LEU A 268 -6.91 -5.43 1.54
CA LEU A 268 -8.09 -5.96 0.88
C LEU A 268 -8.40 -7.41 1.30
N THR A 269 -7.37 -8.27 1.39
CA THR A 269 -7.51 -9.66 1.81
C THR A 269 -7.03 -9.91 3.25
N GLY A 270 -6.79 -8.85 4.03
CA GLY A 270 -6.15 -8.96 5.35
C GLY A 270 -4.74 -9.54 5.31
N GLY A 271 -4.07 -9.50 4.14
CA GLY A 271 -2.74 -10.07 3.95
C GLY A 271 -2.69 -11.57 3.71
N THR A 272 -3.84 -12.22 3.55
CA THR A 272 -3.91 -13.69 3.42
C THR A 272 -3.66 -14.18 2.00
N MET A 273 -4.17 -13.46 0.99
CA MET A 273 -4.10 -13.85 -0.42
C MET A 273 -3.67 -12.66 -1.29
N ALA A 274 -2.95 -12.96 -2.37
CA ALA A 274 -2.71 -11.99 -3.42
C ALA A 274 -4.03 -11.67 -4.14
N LEU A 275 -4.39 -10.39 -4.17
CA LEU A 275 -5.53 -9.84 -4.91
C LEU A 275 -5.27 -8.35 -5.13
N GLY A 276 -5.51 -7.88 -6.33
CA GLY A 276 -5.56 -6.48 -6.72
C GLY A 276 -6.96 -6.12 -7.20
N LEU A 277 -7.34 -4.88 -7.01
CA LEU A 277 -8.63 -4.36 -7.43
C LEU A 277 -8.45 -2.93 -7.90
N THR A 278 -8.99 -2.63 -9.07
CA THR A 278 -9.12 -1.26 -9.58
C THR A 278 -10.59 -0.92 -9.70
N THR A 279 -11.00 0.20 -9.11
CA THR A 279 -12.36 0.72 -9.27
C THR A 279 -12.35 1.98 -10.13
N CYS A 280 -13.45 2.27 -10.79
CA CYS A 280 -13.61 3.49 -11.58
C CYS A 280 -15.04 4.03 -11.57
N THR A 281 -15.17 5.29 -11.96
CA THR A 281 -16.48 5.93 -12.18
C THR A 281 -17.19 5.36 -13.40
N LEU A 282 -18.49 5.61 -13.48
CA LEU A 282 -19.30 5.18 -14.63
C LEU A 282 -18.83 5.84 -15.93
N ASP A 283 -18.47 7.13 -15.90
CA ASP A 283 -17.98 7.87 -17.07
C ASP A 283 -16.76 7.20 -17.72
N ILE A 284 -15.85 6.67 -16.90
CA ILE A 284 -14.70 5.93 -17.42
C ILE A 284 -15.16 4.64 -18.08
N TYR A 285 -16.02 3.87 -17.43
CA TYR A 285 -16.52 2.60 -17.98
C TYR A 285 -17.28 2.81 -19.30
N ASP A 286 -18.11 3.84 -19.39
CA ASP A 286 -18.94 4.14 -20.56
C ASP A 286 -18.11 4.45 -21.81
N ALA A 287 -16.89 4.98 -21.66
CA ALA A 287 -15.97 5.20 -22.78
C ALA A 287 -15.48 3.92 -23.46
N PHE A 288 -15.65 2.75 -22.79
CA PHE A 288 -15.30 1.44 -23.35
C PHE A 288 -16.51 0.70 -23.96
N LEU A 289 -17.73 1.22 -23.78
CA LEU A 289 -18.93 0.65 -24.36
C LEU A 289 -19.05 1.08 -25.83
N SER A 290 -19.00 0.11 -26.74
CA SER A 290 -19.05 0.37 -28.19
C SER A 290 -19.39 -0.90 -28.96
N ASP A 291 -19.94 -0.76 -30.14
CA ASP A 291 -20.04 -1.85 -31.14
C ASP A 291 -18.66 -2.19 -31.73
N ASP A 292 -17.72 -1.27 -31.66
CA ASP A 292 -16.32 -1.51 -32.05
C ASP A 292 -15.57 -2.28 -30.96
N LYS A 293 -15.30 -3.55 -31.23
CA LYS A 293 -14.56 -4.44 -30.32
C LYS A 293 -13.14 -3.97 -30.00
N LEU A 294 -12.56 -3.08 -30.80
CA LEU A 294 -11.23 -2.51 -30.55
C LEU A 294 -11.22 -1.54 -29.38
N LYS A 295 -12.38 -1.06 -28.93
CA LYS A 295 -12.52 -0.24 -27.72
C LYS A 295 -12.55 -1.05 -26.42
N THR A 296 -12.47 -2.37 -26.48
CA THR A 296 -12.38 -3.25 -25.31
C THR A 296 -11.09 -2.98 -24.53
N LEU A 297 -11.15 -3.00 -23.18
CA LEU A 297 -9.95 -3.01 -22.35
C LEU A 297 -9.26 -4.38 -22.46
N PHE A 298 -8.22 -4.48 -23.30
CA PHE A 298 -7.44 -5.70 -23.48
C PHE A 298 -6.44 -5.87 -22.34
N HIS A 299 -6.92 -6.29 -21.16
CA HIS A 299 -6.12 -6.62 -20.00
C HIS A 299 -6.77 -7.76 -19.23
N GLY A 300 -5.96 -8.60 -18.60
CA GLY A 300 -6.38 -9.70 -17.75
C GLY A 300 -5.24 -10.66 -17.51
N HIS A 301 -5.45 -11.61 -16.64
CA HIS A 301 -4.54 -12.72 -16.37
C HIS A 301 -5.33 -13.96 -15.94
N SER A 302 -4.67 -15.12 -15.87
CA SER A 302 -5.32 -16.41 -15.64
C SER A 302 -6.06 -16.47 -14.30
N PHE A 303 -5.62 -15.72 -13.29
CA PHE A 303 -6.22 -15.71 -11.95
C PHE A 303 -7.15 -14.52 -11.67
N THR A 304 -7.59 -13.79 -12.71
CA THR A 304 -8.55 -12.67 -12.55
C THR A 304 -9.75 -13.09 -11.72
N ALA A 305 -10.05 -12.32 -10.67
CA ALA A 305 -11.14 -12.59 -9.71
C ALA A 305 -11.08 -13.99 -9.09
N ASN A 306 -9.90 -14.46 -8.68
CA ASN A 306 -9.77 -15.79 -8.07
C ASN A 306 -10.79 -15.98 -6.92
N PRO A 307 -11.64 -17.03 -6.94
CA PRO A 307 -12.70 -17.21 -5.95
C PRO A 307 -12.18 -17.29 -4.51
N VAL A 308 -11.01 -17.92 -4.30
CA VAL A 308 -10.39 -18.07 -2.97
C VAL A 308 -9.91 -16.72 -2.45
N ALA A 309 -9.30 -15.90 -3.31
CA ALA A 309 -8.87 -14.55 -2.95
C ALA A 309 -10.07 -13.62 -2.68
N CYS A 310 -11.15 -13.72 -3.47
CA CYS A 310 -12.41 -12.99 -3.20
C CYS A 310 -13.04 -13.42 -1.86
N SER A 311 -12.99 -14.70 -1.50
CA SER A 311 -13.47 -15.20 -0.21
C SER A 311 -12.63 -14.65 0.96
N ALA A 312 -11.30 -14.61 0.80
CA ALA A 312 -10.41 -13.96 1.79
C ALA A 312 -10.73 -12.48 1.95
N ALA A 313 -10.98 -11.76 0.85
CA ALA A 313 -11.34 -10.34 0.88
C ALA A 313 -12.69 -10.09 1.56
N LEU A 314 -13.70 -10.92 1.27
CA LEU A 314 -14.99 -10.86 1.96
C LEU A 314 -14.84 -11.09 3.47
N ALA A 315 -14.08 -12.10 3.89
CA ALA A 315 -13.80 -12.37 5.29
C ALA A 315 -12.99 -11.24 5.96
N SER A 316 -12.05 -10.64 5.25
CA SER A 316 -11.30 -9.46 5.72
C SER A 316 -12.25 -8.27 5.95
N LEU A 317 -13.16 -8.03 5.01
CA LEU A 317 -14.15 -6.95 5.11
C LEU A 317 -15.14 -7.20 6.27
N ASP A 318 -15.55 -8.46 6.51
CA ASP A 318 -16.37 -8.83 7.67
C ASP A 318 -15.72 -8.41 9.00
N ILE A 319 -14.40 -8.56 9.11
CA ILE A 319 -13.66 -8.20 10.32
C ILE A 319 -13.46 -6.69 10.36
N MET A 320 -13.11 -6.07 9.24
CA MET A 320 -12.80 -4.65 9.14
C MET A 320 -13.97 -3.76 9.56
N LEU A 321 -15.19 -4.14 9.21
CA LEU A 321 -16.41 -3.37 9.50
C LEU A 321 -16.98 -3.60 10.90
N LYS A 322 -16.35 -4.43 11.75
CA LYS A 322 -16.77 -4.61 13.13
C LYS A 322 -16.42 -3.38 13.97
N SER A 323 -17.32 -3.04 14.90
CA SER A 323 -17.11 -1.97 15.88
C SER A 323 -15.84 -2.13 16.68
N GLU A 324 -15.46 -3.37 17.00
CA GLU A 324 -14.24 -3.69 17.76
C GLU A 324 -12.98 -3.35 16.96
N THR A 325 -12.97 -3.62 15.65
CA THR A 325 -11.85 -3.27 14.77
C THR A 325 -11.71 -1.75 14.64
N LEU A 326 -12.82 -1.04 14.46
CA LEU A 326 -12.82 0.42 14.39
C LEU A 326 -12.34 1.04 15.71
N ALA A 327 -12.78 0.52 16.85
CA ALA A 327 -12.31 0.97 18.17
C ALA A 327 -10.80 0.68 18.36
N SER A 328 -10.28 -0.44 17.85
CA SER A 328 -8.85 -0.74 17.90
C SER A 328 -8.02 0.25 17.06
N ILE A 329 -8.51 0.64 15.88
CA ILE A 329 -7.86 1.67 15.04
C ILE A 329 -7.80 3.00 15.77
N GLU A 330 -8.88 3.42 16.41
CA GLU A 330 -8.93 4.65 17.21
C GLU A 330 -7.95 4.58 18.39
N LEU A 331 -7.91 3.44 19.10
CA LEU A 331 -7.00 3.21 20.22
C LEU A 331 -5.53 3.30 19.78
N ILE A 332 -5.14 2.60 18.72
CA ILE A 332 -3.78 2.65 18.17
C ILE A 332 -3.43 4.09 17.77
N THR A 333 -4.34 4.78 17.09
CA THR A 333 -4.17 6.18 16.70
C THR A 333 -3.90 7.08 17.89
N LYS A 334 -4.65 6.90 18.97
CA LYS A 334 -4.48 7.64 20.22
C LYS A 334 -3.14 7.31 20.89
N CYS A 335 -2.79 6.03 21.01
CA CYS A 335 -1.51 5.61 21.60
C CYS A 335 -0.31 6.18 20.82
N HIS A 336 -0.37 6.16 19.50
CA HIS A 336 0.67 6.76 18.64
C HIS A 336 0.78 8.27 18.87
N PHE A 337 -0.35 8.96 18.98
CA PHE A 337 -0.38 10.39 19.26
C PHE A 337 0.26 10.74 20.62
N GLU A 338 -0.09 10.00 21.67
CA GLU A 338 0.47 10.19 23.01
C GLU A 338 1.98 9.90 23.02
N PHE A 339 2.41 8.81 22.39
CA PHE A 339 3.83 8.47 22.27
C PHE A 339 4.61 9.51 21.45
N MET A 340 4.07 9.93 20.30
CA MET A 340 4.66 11.00 19.49
C MET A 340 4.92 12.26 20.32
N HIS A 341 3.94 12.70 21.13
CA HIS A 341 4.09 13.88 21.98
C HIS A 341 5.13 13.70 23.09
N LYS A 342 5.30 12.49 23.59
CA LYS A 342 6.32 12.16 24.59
C LYS A 342 7.74 12.34 24.06
N ILE A 343 7.98 11.94 22.78
CA ILE A 343 9.33 11.91 22.22
C ILE A 343 9.62 13.01 21.18
N LYS A 344 8.66 13.90 20.87
CA LYS A 344 8.77 14.89 19.78
C LYS A 344 9.98 15.82 19.87
N ASP A 345 10.43 16.13 21.08
CA ASP A 345 11.55 17.02 21.32
C ASP A 345 12.87 16.28 21.58
N HIS A 346 12.90 14.95 21.30
CA HIS A 346 14.10 14.16 21.51
C HIS A 346 15.23 14.58 20.54
N PRO A 347 16.46 14.87 21.05
CA PRO A 347 17.52 15.48 20.24
C PRO A 347 18.01 14.61 19.09
N ARG A 348 17.78 13.32 19.13
CA ARG A 348 18.14 12.38 18.04
C ARG A 348 17.11 12.31 16.91
N LEU A 349 15.92 12.90 17.10
CA LEU A 349 14.87 12.92 16.08
C LEU A 349 14.87 14.23 15.31
N LYS A 350 14.89 14.10 13.99
CA LYS A 350 14.77 15.24 13.06
C LYS A 350 13.30 15.58 12.78
N ASN A 351 12.48 14.55 12.64
CA ASN A 351 11.07 14.68 12.31
C ASN A 351 10.30 13.49 12.87
N ILE A 352 9.10 13.76 13.36
CA ILE A 352 8.14 12.73 13.76
C ILE A 352 6.77 13.10 13.21
N ARG A 353 6.04 12.11 12.69
CA ARG A 353 4.77 12.32 12.00
C ARG A 353 3.85 11.13 12.15
N GLN A 354 2.54 11.41 12.15
CA GLN A 354 1.51 10.39 12.31
C GLN A 354 0.33 10.66 11.39
N THR A 355 -0.24 9.58 10.84
CA THR A 355 -1.54 9.58 10.17
C THR A 355 -2.25 8.27 10.52
N GLY A 356 -3.34 8.36 11.29
CA GLY A 356 -4.04 7.18 11.79
C GLY A 356 -3.12 6.22 12.56
N THR A 357 -3.05 4.97 12.12
CA THR A 357 -2.26 3.90 12.73
C THR A 357 -0.82 3.83 12.20
N ILE A 358 -0.38 4.82 11.45
CA ILE A 358 0.98 4.94 10.91
C ILE A 358 1.71 6.00 11.72
N LEU A 359 2.77 5.61 12.43
CA LEU A 359 3.69 6.51 13.13
C LEU A 359 5.08 6.36 12.51
N ALA A 360 5.70 7.46 12.11
CA ALA A 360 7.04 7.48 11.55
C ALA A 360 7.92 8.51 12.24
N MET A 361 9.18 8.15 12.44
CA MET A 361 10.20 8.99 13.08
C MET A 361 11.51 8.91 12.32
N GLU A 362 12.12 10.06 12.09
CA GLU A 362 13.34 10.21 11.33
C GLU A 362 14.49 10.58 12.26
N TRP A 363 15.53 9.74 12.32
CA TRP A 363 16.73 9.99 13.10
C TRP A 363 17.63 11.06 12.45
N HIS A 364 18.23 11.89 13.28
CA HIS A 364 19.35 12.71 12.85
C HIS A 364 20.55 11.80 12.52
N THR A 365 21.06 11.92 11.32
CA THR A 365 22.30 11.24 10.90
C THR A 365 23.20 12.22 10.14
N PRO A 366 24.52 12.04 10.16
CA PRO A 366 25.44 12.86 9.35
C PRO A 366 25.18 12.75 7.85
N ASN A 367 24.63 11.63 7.41
CA ASN A 367 24.31 11.36 6.02
C ASN A 367 22.89 11.83 5.68
N LYS A 368 22.65 12.09 4.38
CA LYS A 368 21.31 12.41 3.89
C LYS A 368 20.35 11.26 4.19
N THR A 369 19.11 11.62 4.48
CA THR A 369 17.99 10.65 4.56
C THR A 369 17.88 9.90 3.25
N SER A 370 18.02 8.58 3.30
CA SER A 370 17.88 7.68 2.15
C SER A 370 17.64 6.25 2.62
N TYR A 371 17.10 5.41 1.77
CA TYR A 371 16.89 3.99 2.04
C TYR A 371 18.21 3.25 2.41
N PHE A 372 19.35 3.70 1.89
CA PHE A 372 20.68 3.12 2.09
C PHE A 372 21.46 3.74 3.26
N ASN A 373 20.80 4.50 4.14
CA ASN A 373 21.45 5.01 5.33
C ASN A 373 21.84 3.84 6.25
N ASN A 374 23.09 3.85 6.74
CA ASN A 374 23.67 2.74 7.52
C ASN A 374 22.92 2.44 8.82
N LEU A 375 22.27 3.45 9.43
CA LEU A 375 21.48 3.28 10.65
C LEU A 375 20.33 2.25 10.46
N ARG A 376 19.93 1.98 9.22
CA ARG A 376 18.88 0.99 8.91
C ARG A 376 19.17 -0.37 9.49
N ASP A 377 20.38 -0.87 9.26
CA ASP A 377 20.74 -2.23 9.64
C ASP A 377 20.97 -2.32 11.15
N ASP A 378 21.51 -1.28 11.78
CA ASP A 378 21.68 -1.21 13.23
C ASP A 378 20.32 -1.23 13.94
N LEU A 379 19.38 -0.39 13.53
CA LEU A 379 18.00 -0.39 14.07
C LEU A 379 17.30 -1.73 13.81
N TYR A 380 17.40 -2.26 12.59
CA TYR A 380 16.76 -3.53 12.26
C TYR A 380 17.22 -4.66 13.18
N ASN A 381 18.54 -4.82 13.36
CA ASN A 381 19.12 -5.84 14.21
C ASN A 381 18.76 -5.64 15.69
N PHE A 382 18.83 -4.40 16.18
CA PHE A 382 18.40 -4.06 17.54
C PHE A 382 16.98 -4.54 17.84
N PHE A 383 16.00 -4.20 16.99
CA PHE A 383 14.61 -4.59 17.20
C PHE A 383 14.39 -6.09 17.07
N LEU A 384 15.06 -6.76 16.14
CA LEU A 384 15.00 -8.23 16.04
C LEU A 384 15.52 -8.92 17.31
N ASP A 385 16.58 -8.40 17.91
CA ASP A 385 17.10 -8.93 19.18
C ASP A 385 16.08 -8.77 20.32
N GLN A 386 15.31 -7.68 20.31
CA GLN A 386 14.21 -7.43 21.24
C GLN A 386 12.92 -8.21 20.91
N GLY A 387 12.91 -9.07 19.90
CA GLY A 387 11.71 -9.80 19.49
C GLY A 387 10.64 -8.92 18.83
N ILE A 388 11.05 -7.90 18.08
CA ILE A 388 10.17 -7.00 17.35
C ILE A 388 10.60 -6.97 15.87
N LEU A 389 9.65 -7.20 14.97
CA LEU A 389 9.86 -6.97 13.54
C LEU A 389 9.52 -5.51 13.22
N LEU A 390 10.56 -4.70 13.00
CA LEU A 390 10.51 -3.38 12.41
C LEU A 390 11.51 -3.32 11.25
N ARG A 391 11.12 -2.69 10.14
CA ARG A 391 11.96 -2.59 8.94
C ARG A 391 12.16 -1.13 8.55
N PRO A 392 13.19 -0.46 9.07
CA PRO A 392 13.42 0.94 8.79
C PRO A 392 13.63 1.23 7.30
N LEU A 393 13.18 2.39 6.86
CA LEU A 393 13.47 2.96 5.53
C LEU A 393 14.67 3.90 5.66
N GLY A 394 15.87 3.30 5.68
CA GLY A 394 17.09 4.03 6.00
C GLY A 394 17.09 4.49 7.46
N ASN A 395 17.18 5.81 7.69
CA ASN A 395 17.11 6.41 9.02
C ASN A 395 15.68 6.76 9.47
N ILE A 396 14.66 6.25 8.78
CA ILE A 396 13.25 6.42 9.15
C ILE A 396 12.73 5.10 9.71
N LEU A 397 12.43 5.07 11.00
CA LEU A 397 11.69 4.01 11.65
C LEU A 397 10.20 4.31 11.56
N TYR A 398 9.39 3.28 11.34
CA TYR A 398 7.94 3.42 11.36
C TYR A 398 7.27 2.23 12.02
N ILE A 399 6.09 2.48 12.57
CA ILE A 399 5.19 1.49 13.16
C ILE A 399 3.89 1.53 12.35
N MET A 400 3.41 0.36 11.96
CA MET A 400 2.14 0.15 11.27
C MET A 400 1.61 -1.25 11.62
N PRO A 401 1.16 -1.45 12.86
CA PRO A 401 0.86 -2.79 13.37
C PRO A 401 -0.45 -3.34 12.83
N PRO A 402 -0.69 -4.65 12.97
CA PRO A 402 -2.02 -5.22 12.86
C PRO A 402 -2.97 -4.60 13.89
N PHE A 403 -4.24 -4.45 13.54
CA PHE A 403 -5.22 -3.80 14.43
C PHE A 403 -5.56 -4.62 15.67
N CYS A 404 -5.16 -5.89 15.72
CA CYS A 404 -5.32 -6.75 16.90
C CYS A 404 -4.20 -6.56 17.96
N ILE A 405 -3.24 -5.65 17.75
CA ILE A 405 -2.19 -5.37 18.74
C ILE A 405 -2.81 -4.85 20.03
N SER A 406 -2.40 -5.40 21.18
CA SER A 406 -2.82 -4.91 22.49
C SER A 406 -2.05 -3.65 22.90
N THR A 407 -2.58 -2.93 23.88
CA THR A 407 -1.91 -1.76 24.47
C THR A 407 -0.59 -2.15 25.12
N GLU A 408 -0.52 -3.32 25.75
CA GLU A 408 0.68 -3.86 26.39
C GLU A 408 1.78 -4.14 25.36
N GLU A 409 1.42 -4.78 24.26
CA GLU A 409 2.36 -5.07 23.16
C GLU A 409 2.84 -3.78 22.49
N LEU A 410 1.95 -2.83 22.28
CA LEU A 410 2.28 -1.53 21.69
C LEU A 410 3.20 -0.71 22.63
N ASN A 411 2.93 -0.72 23.93
CA ASN A 411 3.79 -0.07 24.94
C ASN A 411 5.17 -0.73 25.01
N TYR A 412 5.26 -2.04 24.82
CA TYR A 412 6.56 -2.72 24.73
C TYR A 412 7.35 -2.23 23.52
N VAL A 413 6.70 -2.09 22.36
CA VAL A 413 7.35 -1.54 21.16
C VAL A 413 7.83 -0.10 21.41
N TYR A 414 7.03 0.75 22.07
CA TYR A 414 7.43 2.11 22.41
C TYR A 414 8.61 2.16 23.37
N LEU A 415 8.61 1.32 24.42
CA LEU A 415 9.73 1.22 25.33
C LEU A 415 11.03 0.91 24.60
N LYS A 416 11.00 -0.05 23.65
CA LYS A 416 12.18 -0.41 22.86
C LYS A 416 12.60 0.68 21.86
N ILE A 417 11.69 1.52 21.42
CA ILE A 417 12.04 2.70 20.63
C ILE A 417 12.73 3.74 21.50
N GLU A 418 12.28 3.96 22.74
CA GLU A 418 12.98 4.84 23.67
C GLU A 418 14.41 4.35 23.98
N GLU A 419 14.59 3.05 24.21
CA GLU A 419 15.93 2.45 24.37
C GLU A 419 16.81 2.65 23.12
N ALA A 420 16.25 2.49 21.91
CA ALA A 420 16.97 2.77 20.67
C ALA A 420 17.34 4.25 20.54
N LEU A 421 16.49 5.18 20.97
CA LEU A 421 16.79 6.60 20.97
C LEU A 421 17.91 6.98 21.93
N GLU A 422 18.12 6.24 23.02
CA GLU A 422 19.26 6.44 23.91
C GLU A 422 20.57 5.84 23.33
N GLN A 423 20.47 4.79 22.52
CA GLN A 423 21.63 4.08 22.00
C GLN A 423 22.14 4.68 20.67
N PHE A 424 21.29 4.97 19.73
CA PHE A 424 21.59 5.41 18.36
C PHE A 424 21.30 6.90 18.14
#